data_3bc627abcd7a79847f445cc1ddad52a4
#
_entry.id   3bc627abcd7a79847f445cc1ddad52a4
#
_cell.length_a   1.000
_cell.length_b   1.000
_cell.length_c   1.000
_cell.angle_alpha   90.00
_cell.angle_beta   90.00
_cell.angle_gamma   90.00
#
_symmetry.space_group_name_H-M   'P 1'
#
loop_
_entity.id
_entity.type
_entity.pdbx_description
1 polymer ?
#
loop_
_entity_poly.entity_id
_entity_poly.type
_entity_poly.pdbx_seq_one_letter_code
_entity_poly.pdbx_strand_id
1 'polypeptide(L)'
;MSSVNFDQVAADAMLKQMYDVPAMQDLAYSDRPFFALVNKRGGEGGNGVKIPLAINTSQGFAPTLAQAQAVLAAQDLEAFIVTPVTLLSVARIAGLTLEASMTSKQAFAKGAKAVIDAAIKRLANGVSSGLFRDGSGELAVVGSVDTGTGSGKGQVTLLNAANSVQFERDMALNVVSGGTLSSSTWYVIAIDRDSGVLTLSNTLGGAAVQLTSTYAISSGDSLLAAGTRNLQIFGLPAWLTETSVSTPFYGVNRSKDKVRLSGLYFDGSSLSVKDAVVGAINRLAREGGKPSHIFMDFESYTQLAQDLQSNVIYVDLEAPGKISFSGFRFQGPKGEVLVLSLIHI
;
A
#
# COMPACT_ATOMS: atom_id res chain seq x y z
N MET A 1 -33.50 -27.20 31.39
CA MET A 1 -32.28 -26.56 30.89
C MET A 1 -32.66 -25.15 30.47
N SER A 2 -32.17 -24.14 31.17
CA SER A 2 -32.45 -22.74 30.81
C SER A 2 -31.70 -22.42 29.54
N SER A 3 -32.42 -22.13 28.45
CA SER A 3 -31.82 -21.59 27.22
C SER A 3 -31.24 -20.23 27.56
N VAL A 4 -29.92 -20.12 27.61
CA VAL A 4 -29.25 -18.82 27.71
C VAL A 4 -29.48 -18.14 26.38
N ASN A 5 -30.46 -17.25 26.30
CA ASN A 5 -30.64 -16.39 25.16
C ASN A 5 -29.39 -15.51 25.05
N PHE A 6 -28.68 -15.61 23.92
CA PHE A 6 -27.60 -14.71 23.58
C PHE A 6 -28.20 -13.32 23.36
N ASP A 7 -27.95 -12.42 24.30
CA ASP A 7 -28.43 -11.05 24.21
C ASP A 7 -27.52 -10.27 23.23
N GLN A 8 -28.02 -10.12 22.02
CA GLN A 8 -27.34 -9.40 20.95
C GLN A 8 -27.01 -7.93 21.34
N VAL A 9 -27.89 -7.32 22.15
CA VAL A 9 -27.69 -5.95 22.65
C VAL A 9 -26.51 -5.87 23.62
N ALA A 10 -26.37 -6.88 24.49
CA ALA A 10 -25.23 -6.96 25.42
C ALA A 10 -23.92 -7.26 24.69
N ALA A 11 -23.96 -8.07 23.64
CA ALA A 11 -22.79 -8.33 22.79
C ALA A 11 -22.38 -7.07 22.00
N ASP A 12 -23.32 -6.34 21.42
CA ASP A 12 -23.07 -5.07 20.72
C ASP A 12 -22.49 -4.00 21.67
N ALA A 13 -23.02 -3.91 22.89
CA ALA A 13 -22.52 -2.97 23.91
C ALA A 13 -21.07 -3.32 24.32
N MET A 14 -20.76 -4.61 24.51
CA MET A 14 -19.41 -5.08 24.80
C MET A 14 -18.43 -4.77 23.64
N LEU A 15 -18.83 -5.05 22.41
CA LEU A 15 -18.00 -4.78 21.23
C LEU A 15 -17.74 -3.29 21.07
N LYS A 16 -18.74 -2.44 21.26
CA LYS A 16 -18.57 -0.97 21.23
C LYS A 16 -17.64 -0.45 22.33
N GLN A 17 -17.66 -1.04 23.50
CA GLN A 17 -16.76 -0.70 24.59
C GLN A 17 -15.33 -1.18 24.36
N MET A 18 -15.14 -2.31 23.67
CA MET A 18 -13.82 -2.86 23.34
C MET A 18 -13.16 -2.17 22.14
N TYR A 19 -13.95 -1.65 21.22
CA TYR A 19 -13.51 -1.02 19.96
C TYR A 19 -13.98 0.42 19.90
N ASP A 20 -13.47 1.25 20.80
CA ASP A 20 -13.57 2.69 20.65
C ASP A 20 -12.63 3.19 19.52
N VAL A 21 -12.83 4.42 19.09
CA VAL A 21 -12.05 5.01 17.99
C VAL A 21 -10.54 4.98 18.26
N PRO A 22 -10.04 5.31 19.48
CA PRO A 22 -8.61 5.20 19.79
C PRO A 22 -8.05 3.79 19.68
N ALA A 23 -8.76 2.77 20.19
CA ALA A 23 -8.30 1.38 20.12
C ALA A 23 -8.22 0.86 18.67
N MET A 24 -9.19 1.24 17.83
CA MET A 24 -9.15 0.92 16.40
C MET A 24 -8.00 1.65 15.67
N GLN A 25 -7.73 2.91 16.03
CA GLN A 25 -6.62 3.67 15.46
C GLN A 25 -5.27 3.06 15.86
N ASP A 26 -5.10 2.70 17.12
CA ASP A 26 -3.88 2.05 17.62
C ASP A 26 -3.61 0.75 16.86
N LEU A 27 -4.63 -0.09 16.70
CA LEU A 27 -4.52 -1.34 15.97
C LEU A 27 -4.24 -1.15 14.46
N ALA A 28 -4.78 -0.09 13.86
CA ALA A 28 -4.62 0.21 12.44
C ALA A 28 -3.26 0.85 12.12
N TYR A 29 -2.71 1.68 13.03
CA TYR A 29 -1.50 2.46 12.79
C TYR A 29 -0.23 1.79 13.34
N SER A 30 -0.36 0.83 14.25
CA SER A 30 0.74 0.04 14.78
C SER A 30 1.56 -0.56 13.61
N ASP A 31 2.87 -0.38 13.66
CA ASP A 31 3.84 -0.86 12.65
C ASP A 31 3.70 -0.27 11.23
N ARG A 32 2.91 0.83 11.05
CA ARG A 32 2.68 1.46 9.73
C ARG A 32 2.92 2.97 9.74
N PRO A 33 4.19 3.42 9.87
CA PRO A 33 4.50 4.83 10.06
C PRO A 33 4.02 5.72 8.90
N PHE A 34 4.12 5.28 7.65
CA PHE A 34 3.63 6.06 6.52
C PHE A 34 2.11 6.26 6.59
N PHE A 35 1.35 5.16 6.83
CA PHE A 35 -0.10 5.26 6.95
C PHE A 35 -0.54 6.13 8.15
N ALA A 36 0.21 6.09 9.27
CA ALA A 36 -0.06 6.93 10.43
C ALA A 36 0.18 8.42 10.14
N LEU A 37 1.25 8.76 9.41
CA LEU A 37 1.68 10.13 9.15
C LEU A 37 0.99 10.80 7.95
N VAL A 38 0.46 10.02 7.00
CA VAL A 38 -0.31 10.59 5.88
C VAL A 38 -1.51 11.36 6.38
N ASN A 39 -1.66 12.58 5.87
CA ASN A 39 -2.76 13.47 6.25
C ASN A 39 -4.10 12.91 5.74
N LYS A 40 -5.03 12.67 6.64
CA LYS A 40 -6.34 12.09 6.35
C LYS A 40 -7.39 13.18 6.34
N ARG A 41 -8.18 13.26 5.27
CA ARG A 41 -9.35 14.13 5.18
C ARG A 41 -10.60 13.29 5.39
N GLY A 42 -11.49 13.75 6.26
CA GLY A 42 -12.80 13.13 6.49
C GLY A 42 -13.93 14.01 5.95
N GLY A 43 -15.14 13.45 5.87
CA GLY A 43 -16.34 14.22 5.51
C GLY A 43 -16.58 14.46 4.03
N GLU A 44 -15.77 13.88 3.16
CA GLU A 44 -15.93 13.98 1.71
C GLU A 44 -16.89 12.89 1.21
N GLY A 45 -18.15 13.26 0.99
CA GLY A 45 -19.17 12.39 0.40
C GLY A 45 -19.45 12.75 -1.04
N GLY A 46 -19.95 11.80 -1.85
CA GLY A 46 -20.39 12.02 -3.22
C GLY A 46 -19.52 11.34 -4.28
N ASN A 47 -19.64 11.80 -5.52
CA ASN A 47 -19.06 11.15 -6.71
C ASN A 47 -17.54 11.40 -6.89
N GLY A 48 -16.84 11.94 -5.91
CA GLY A 48 -15.40 12.18 -5.96
C GLY A 48 -14.99 13.53 -5.41
N VAL A 49 -13.71 13.62 -5.06
CA VAL A 49 -13.05 14.81 -4.54
C VAL A 49 -12.39 15.55 -5.68
N LYS A 50 -12.74 16.82 -5.88
CA LYS A 50 -12.10 17.68 -6.88
C LYS A 50 -10.92 18.41 -6.24
N ILE A 51 -9.71 18.20 -6.77
CA ILE A 51 -8.49 18.88 -6.38
C ILE A 51 -8.13 19.86 -7.50
N PRO A 52 -8.39 21.18 -7.33
CA PRO A 52 -8.09 22.17 -8.36
C PRO A 52 -6.58 22.34 -8.52
N LEU A 53 -6.14 22.51 -9.76
CA LEU A 53 -4.74 22.66 -10.15
C LEU A 53 -4.58 23.87 -11.05
N ALA A 54 -3.54 24.64 -10.84
CA ALA A 54 -3.05 25.64 -11.79
C ALA A 54 -1.80 25.06 -12.45
N ILE A 55 -1.89 24.76 -13.75
CA ILE A 55 -0.77 24.16 -14.49
C ILE A 55 0.28 25.22 -14.80
N ASN A 56 -0.17 26.42 -15.18
CA ASN A 56 0.71 27.55 -15.49
C ASN A 56 0.29 28.81 -14.69
N THR A 57 1.18 29.76 -14.62
CA THR A 57 0.86 31.12 -14.18
C THR A 57 0.49 31.95 -15.38
N SER A 58 -0.38 32.95 -15.18
CA SER A 58 -0.67 33.94 -16.24
C SER A 58 0.65 34.54 -16.76
N GLN A 59 0.87 34.46 -18.06
CA GLN A 59 1.97 35.10 -18.73
C GLN A 59 1.56 36.52 -19.11
N GLY A 60 2.36 37.49 -18.95
CA GLY A 60 2.00 38.89 -19.20
C GLY A 60 2.99 39.81 -18.50
N PHE A 61 4.25 39.36 -18.40
CA PHE A 61 5.32 40.14 -17.77
C PHE A 61 6.18 40.77 -18.84
N ALA A 62 6.14 42.11 -18.91
CA ALA A 62 6.97 42.90 -19.85
C ALA A 62 7.15 44.33 -19.30
N PRO A 63 8.16 45.09 -19.77
CA PRO A 63 8.41 46.47 -19.33
C PRO A 63 7.31 47.47 -19.68
N THR A 64 6.53 47.20 -20.72
CA THR A 64 5.41 48.08 -21.17
C THR A 64 4.09 47.33 -21.17
N LEU A 65 3.00 48.04 -20.94
CA LEU A 65 1.65 47.46 -20.94
C LEU A 65 1.30 46.80 -22.26
N ALA A 66 1.60 47.41 -23.37
CA ALA A 66 1.35 46.87 -24.71
C ALA A 66 2.07 45.52 -24.94
N GLN A 67 3.32 45.43 -24.54
CA GLN A 67 4.09 44.17 -24.61
C GLN A 67 3.56 43.12 -23.65
N ALA A 68 3.18 43.50 -22.43
CA ALA A 68 2.61 42.58 -21.47
C ALA A 68 1.26 42.00 -21.96
N GLN A 69 0.45 42.83 -22.59
CA GLN A 69 -0.81 42.40 -23.21
C GLN A 69 -0.61 41.49 -24.42
N ALA A 70 0.42 41.74 -25.22
CA ALA A 70 0.74 40.94 -26.40
C ALA A 70 1.20 39.51 -26.05
N VAL A 71 1.82 39.30 -24.88
CA VAL A 71 2.29 37.98 -24.41
C VAL A 71 1.38 37.38 -23.30
N LEU A 72 0.22 37.99 -23.10
CA LEU A 72 -0.73 37.50 -22.10
C LEU A 72 -1.30 36.15 -22.51
N ALA A 73 -1.02 35.12 -21.73
CA ALA A 73 -1.67 33.82 -21.82
C ALA A 73 -2.54 33.58 -20.58
N ALA A 74 -3.71 33.04 -20.80
CA ALA A 74 -4.63 32.69 -19.72
C ALA A 74 -4.02 31.57 -18.84
N GLN A 75 -4.37 31.59 -17.57
CA GLN A 75 -4.05 30.51 -16.66
C GLN A 75 -4.83 29.23 -17.04
N ASP A 76 -4.13 28.13 -17.23
CA ASP A 76 -4.72 26.81 -17.46
C ASP A 76 -5.07 26.17 -16.12
N LEU A 77 -6.38 26.03 -15.86
CA LEU A 77 -6.93 25.47 -14.64
C LEU A 77 -7.54 24.11 -14.95
N GLU A 78 -7.07 23.09 -14.31
CA GLU A 78 -7.63 21.73 -14.36
C GLU A 78 -7.94 21.25 -12.95
N ALA A 79 -8.53 20.07 -12.81
CA ALA A 79 -8.78 19.45 -11.52
C ALA A 79 -8.64 17.93 -11.61
N PHE A 80 -7.94 17.34 -10.65
CA PHE A 80 -8.06 15.90 -10.43
C PHE A 80 -9.42 15.58 -9.82
N ILE A 81 -10.15 14.63 -10.42
CA ILE A 81 -11.41 14.12 -9.90
C ILE A 81 -11.14 12.75 -9.29
N VAL A 82 -10.74 12.74 -8.03
CA VAL A 82 -10.37 11.50 -7.31
C VAL A 82 -11.64 10.76 -6.91
N THR A 83 -11.83 9.56 -7.45
CA THR A 83 -12.95 8.68 -7.10
C THR A 83 -12.62 7.83 -5.88
N PRO A 84 -13.53 7.72 -4.90
CA PRO A 84 -13.31 6.88 -3.73
C PRO A 84 -13.34 5.40 -4.08
N VAL A 85 -12.51 4.61 -3.40
CA VAL A 85 -12.49 3.15 -3.47
C VAL A 85 -12.91 2.61 -2.12
N THR A 86 -13.84 1.64 -2.12
CA THR A 86 -14.31 0.97 -0.90
C THR A 86 -13.57 -0.34 -0.71
N LEU A 87 -12.90 -0.51 0.42
CA LEU A 87 -12.25 -1.75 0.82
C LEU A 87 -13.00 -2.36 2.00
N LEU A 88 -13.31 -3.63 1.91
CA LEU A 88 -14.06 -4.37 2.92
C LEU A 88 -13.24 -5.55 3.44
N SER A 89 -13.27 -5.75 4.76
CA SER A 89 -12.75 -6.96 5.40
C SER A 89 -13.87 -7.62 6.19
N VAL A 90 -14.07 -8.91 5.98
CA VAL A 90 -15.16 -9.67 6.60
C VAL A 90 -14.59 -10.58 7.67
N ALA A 91 -15.12 -10.45 8.88
CA ALA A 91 -14.88 -11.36 10.01
C ALA A 91 -16.00 -12.39 10.11
N ARG A 92 -15.65 -13.68 10.12
CA ARG A 92 -16.64 -14.77 10.30
C ARG A 92 -16.32 -15.56 11.56
N ILE A 93 -17.28 -15.65 12.46
CA ILE A 93 -17.21 -16.50 13.66
C ILE A 93 -18.03 -17.76 13.39
N ALA A 94 -17.42 -18.93 13.49
CA ALA A 94 -18.12 -20.20 13.27
C ALA A 94 -19.13 -20.45 14.40
N GLY A 95 -20.34 -20.92 14.04
CA GLY A 95 -21.43 -21.20 15.02
C GLY A 95 -21.05 -22.19 16.11
N LEU A 96 -20.27 -23.23 15.78
CA LEU A 96 -19.75 -24.20 16.75
C LEU A 96 -18.81 -23.54 17.79
N THR A 97 -18.02 -22.55 17.37
CA THR A 97 -17.17 -21.77 18.31
C THR A 97 -18.04 -20.91 19.22
N LEU A 98 -19.15 -20.41 18.69
CA LEU A 98 -20.15 -19.66 19.44
C LEU A 98 -20.80 -20.58 20.53
N GLU A 99 -21.27 -21.76 20.15
CA GLU A 99 -21.87 -22.73 21.05
C GLU A 99 -20.89 -23.23 22.12
N ALA A 100 -19.67 -23.56 21.77
CA ALA A 100 -18.63 -23.96 22.72
C ALA A 100 -18.26 -22.87 23.72
N SER A 101 -18.44 -21.59 23.36
CA SER A 101 -18.15 -20.43 24.21
C SER A 101 -19.35 -19.97 25.05
N MET A 102 -20.56 -20.52 24.84
CA MET A 102 -21.76 -20.12 25.58
C MET A 102 -21.67 -20.41 27.09
N THR A 103 -20.81 -21.32 27.53
CA THR A 103 -20.53 -21.59 28.93
C THR A 103 -19.68 -20.53 29.63
N SER A 104 -18.97 -19.66 28.87
CA SER A 104 -18.15 -18.61 29.43
C SER A 104 -18.17 -17.35 28.55
N LYS A 105 -18.80 -16.28 29.07
CA LYS A 105 -18.83 -14.96 28.41
C LYS A 105 -17.42 -14.43 28.08
N GLN A 106 -16.43 -14.75 28.93
CA GLN A 106 -15.04 -14.34 28.73
C GLN A 106 -14.35 -15.08 27.57
N ALA A 107 -14.64 -16.38 27.39
CA ALA A 107 -14.10 -17.17 26.28
C ALA A 107 -14.66 -16.69 24.94
N PHE A 108 -15.98 -16.39 24.90
CA PHE A 108 -16.61 -15.79 23.71
C PHE A 108 -15.98 -14.43 23.35
N ALA A 109 -15.87 -13.52 24.32
CA ALA A 109 -15.30 -12.20 24.10
C ALA A 109 -13.85 -12.27 23.57
N LYS A 110 -13.02 -13.17 24.11
CA LYS A 110 -11.66 -13.38 23.64
C LYS A 110 -11.61 -13.93 22.21
N GLY A 111 -12.46 -14.92 21.89
CA GLY A 111 -12.55 -15.49 20.55
C GLY A 111 -13.04 -14.49 19.50
N ALA A 112 -14.12 -13.77 19.81
CA ALA A 112 -14.64 -12.72 18.94
C ALA A 112 -13.62 -11.60 18.72
N LYS A 113 -12.94 -11.16 19.78
CA LYS A 113 -11.87 -10.16 19.70
C LYS A 113 -10.77 -10.59 18.74
N ALA A 114 -10.25 -11.81 18.86
CA ALA A 114 -9.17 -12.29 18.00
C ALA A 114 -9.54 -12.25 16.50
N VAL A 115 -10.78 -12.64 16.16
CA VAL A 115 -11.28 -12.64 14.78
C VAL A 115 -11.45 -11.20 14.24
N ILE A 116 -11.98 -10.29 15.06
CA ILE A 116 -12.17 -8.89 14.67
C ILE A 116 -10.82 -8.18 14.56
N ASP A 117 -9.89 -8.37 15.50
CA ASP A 117 -8.54 -7.82 15.44
C ASP A 117 -7.81 -8.29 14.19
N ALA A 118 -7.95 -9.57 13.81
CA ALA A 118 -7.39 -10.09 12.57
C ALA A 118 -7.99 -9.42 11.33
N ALA A 119 -9.29 -9.17 11.29
CA ALA A 119 -9.96 -8.49 10.18
C ALA A 119 -9.51 -7.02 10.06
N ILE A 120 -9.38 -6.30 11.18
CA ILE A 120 -8.89 -4.92 11.21
C ILE A 120 -7.42 -4.87 10.75
N LYS A 121 -6.56 -5.76 11.26
CA LYS A 121 -5.16 -5.86 10.81
C LYS A 121 -5.05 -6.16 9.33
N ARG A 122 -5.88 -7.08 8.82
CA ARG A 122 -5.93 -7.41 7.38
C ARG A 122 -6.29 -6.19 6.54
N LEU A 123 -7.32 -5.44 6.95
CA LEU A 123 -7.73 -4.22 6.26
C LEU A 123 -6.62 -3.17 6.30
N ALA A 124 -6.02 -2.94 7.47
CA ALA A 124 -4.94 -1.97 7.64
C ALA A 124 -3.68 -2.37 6.83
N ASN A 125 -3.33 -3.64 6.75
CA ASN A 125 -2.27 -4.14 5.88
C ASN A 125 -2.60 -3.90 4.41
N GLY A 126 -3.84 -4.19 3.98
CA GLY A 126 -4.29 -3.96 2.62
C GLY A 126 -4.22 -2.49 2.21
N VAL A 127 -4.65 -1.58 3.08
CA VAL A 127 -4.55 -0.13 2.85
C VAL A 127 -3.09 0.32 2.82
N SER A 128 -2.30 -0.10 3.81
CA SER A 128 -0.89 0.29 3.90
C SER A 128 -0.07 -0.18 2.70
N SER A 129 -0.23 -1.44 2.28
CA SER A 129 0.45 -1.95 1.08
C SER A 129 -0.07 -1.29 -0.20
N GLY A 130 -1.37 -0.99 -0.27
CA GLY A 130 -1.98 -0.28 -1.39
C GLY A 130 -1.43 1.12 -1.61
N LEU A 131 -0.97 1.81 -0.55
CA LEU A 131 -0.32 3.12 -0.66
C LEU A 131 1.01 3.08 -1.43
N PHE A 132 1.65 1.91 -1.52
CA PHE A 132 2.89 1.68 -2.28
C PHE A 132 2.67 0.94 -3.60
N ARG A 133 1.42 0.87 -4.10
CA ARG A 133 1.02 0.20 -5.35
C ARG A 133 0.35 1.15 -6.32
N ASP A 134 0.23 0.72 -7.56
CA ASP A 134 -0.31 1.50 -8.67
C ASP A 134 -1.84 1.45 -8.82
N GLY A 135 -2.54 0.66 -7.98
CA GLY A 135 -3.99 0.47 -8.05
C GLY A 135 -4.42 -0.70 -8.94
N SER A 136 -3.52 -1.36 -9.65
CA SER A 136 -3.81 -2.55 -10.47
C SER A 136 -4.31 -3.74 -9.64
N GLY A 137 -3.96 -3.78 -8.35
CA GLY A 137 -4.22 -4.89 -7.44
C GLY A 137 -3.12 -5.95 -7.46
N GLU A 138 -2.03 -5.75 -8.21
CA GLU A 138 -0.88 -6.64 -8.25
C GLU A 138 -0.24 -6.77 -6.87
N LEU A 139 -0.04 -8.00 -6.41
CA LEU A 139 0.67 -8.33 -5.18
C LEU A 139 2.13 -8.70 -5.45
N ALA A 140 2.36 -9.47 -6.48
CA ALA A 140 3.70 -9.86 -6.93
C ALA A 140 3.68 -10.31 -8.38
N VAL A 141 4.86 -10.32 -9.00
CA VAL A 141 5.10 -10.89 -10.33
C VAL A 141 5.76 -12.25 -10.17
N VAL A 142 5.38 -13.18 -11.03
CA VAL A 142 5.95 -14.53 -11.12
C VAL A 142 7.33 -14.46 -11.76
N GLY A 143 8.36 -14.92 -11.07
CA GLY A 143 9.71 -15.05 -11.59
C GLY A 143 9.91 -16.34 -12.37
N SER A 144 9.52 -17.48 -11.78
CA SER A 144 9.59 -18.80 -12.41
C SER A 144 8.47 -19.71 -11.90
N VAL A 145 8.19 -20.75 -12.68
CA VAL A 145 7.13 -21.72 -12.37
C VAL A 145 7.72 -23.12 -12.44
N ASP A 146 7.48 -23.94 -11.43
CA ASP A 146 7.81 -25.35 -11.48
C ASP A 146 6.66 -26.16 -12.11
N THR A 147 6.89 -26.66 -13.31
CA THR A 147 5.94 -27.51 -14.05
C THR A 147 6.09 -28.99 -13.73
N GLY A 148 6.98 -29.34 -12.80
CA GLY A 148 7.28 -30.71 -12.41
C GLY A 148 6.11 -31.46 -11.76
N THR A 149 6.21 -32.78 -11.72
CA THR A 149 5.22 -33.68 -11.10
C THR A 149 5.58 -34.08 -9.68
N GLY A 150 6.80 -33.78 -9.24
CA GLY A 150 7.35 -34.16 -7.94
C GLY A 150 7.02 -33.19 -6.80
N SER A 151 7.99 -32.93 -5.95
CA SER A 151 7.88 -32.03 -4.80
C SER A 151 7.67 -30.55 -5.19
N GLY A 152 8.04 -30.14 -6.39
CA GLY A 152 7.82 -28.82 -6.97
C GLY A 152 6.43 -28.61 -7.58
N LYS A 153 5.55 -29.60 -7.51
CA LYS A 153 4.21 -29.52 -8.09
C LYS A 153 3.44 -28.30 -7.55
N GLY A 154 2.96 -27.46 -8.47
CA GLY A 154 2.18 -26.28 -8.13
C GLY A 154 2.98 -25.14 -7.51
N GLN A 155 4.30 -25.15 -7.62
CA GLN A 155 5.17 -24.13 -7.05
C GLN A 155 5.41 -22.98 -8.05
N VAL A 156 5.32 -21.78 -7.52
CA VAL A 156 5.58 -20.52 -8.22
C VAL A 156 6.59 -19.74 -7.39
N THR A 157 7.72 -19.40 -7.99
CA THR A 157 8.72 -18.53 -7.35
C THR A 157 8.45 -17.09 -7.76
N LEU A 158 8.36 -16.20 -6.80
CA LEU A 158 8.15 -14.77 -7.04
C LEU A 158 9.41 -14.13 -7.63
N LEU A 159 9.24 -13.13 -8.48
CA LEU A 159 10.35 -12.35 -9.03
C LEU A 159 11.12 -11.62 -7.91
N ASN A 160 10.40 -11.15 -6.89
CA ASN A 160 10.98 -10.60 -5.67
C ASN A 160 10.46 -11.40 -4.46
N ALA A 161 11.34 -12.12 -3.78
CA ALA A 161 11.00 -12.95 -2.63
C ALA A 161 10.37 -12.14 -1.48
N ALA A 162 10.75 -10.86 -1.29
CA ALA A 162 10.19 -9.99 -0.28
C ALA A 162 8.66 -9.80 -0.42
N ASN A 163 8.11 -9.91 -1.63
CA ASN A 163 6.67 -9.85 -1.86
C ASN A 163 5.90 -11.05 -1.27
N SER A 164 6.58 -12.11 -0.84
CA SER A 164 5.96 -13.25 -0.16
C SER A 164 5.19 -12.86 1.12
N VAL A 165 5.58 -11.75 1.75
CA VAL A 165 4.91 -11.19 2.94
C VAL A 165 3.45 -10.81 2.68
N GLN A 166 3.09 -10.53 1.43
CA GLN A 166 1.73 -10.15 1.02
C GLN A 166 0.75 -11.34 0.98
N PHE A 167 1.29 -12.55 0.99
CA PHE A 167 0.49 -13.76 0.83
C PHE A 167 0.27 -14.46 2.18
N GLU A 168 -0.92 -15.03 2.31
CA GLU A 168 -1.30 -15.85 3.47
C GLU A 168 -1.86 -17.19 2.98
N ARG A 169 -1.77 -18.20 3.84
CA ARG A 169 -2.37 -19.50 3.57
C ARG A 169 -3.88 -19.34 3.35
N ASP A 170 -4.44 -20.15 2.46
CA ASP A 170 -5.85 -20.16 2.05
C ASP A 170 -6.31 -18.87 1.34
N MET A 171 -5.39 -17.96 1.00
CA MET A 171 -5.69 -16.77 0.23
C MET A 171 -6.06 -17.14 -1.21
N ALA A 172 -7.21 -16.61 -1.66
CA ALA A 172 -7.64 -16.75 -3.05
C ALA A 172 -6.92 -15.73 -3.95
N LEU A 173 -6.37 -16.21 -5.06
CA LEU A 173 -5.60 -15.43 -6.02
C LEU A 173 -6.21 -15.51 -7.42
N ASN A 174 -6.11 -14.43 -8.15
CA ASN A 174 -6.25 -14.40 -9.60
C ASN A 174 -4.90 -14.14 -10.26
N VAL A 175 -4.77 -14.59 -11.49
CA VAL A 175 -3.57 -14.40 -12.31
C VAL A 175 -3.90 -13.50 -13.49
N VAL A 176 -3.04 -12.55 -13.78
CA VAL A 176 -3.11 -11.71 -14.98
C VAL A 176 -1.92 -12.03 -15.86
N SER A 177 -2.18 -12.54 -17.05
CA SER A 177 -1.18 -12.88 -18.05
C SER A 177 -1.37 -11.97 -19.27
N GLY A 178 -0.29 -11.29 -19.71
CA GLY A 178 -0.37 -10.39 -20.87
C GLY A 178 -1.48 -9.33 -20.78
N GLY A 179 -1.80 -8.84 -19.58
CA GLY A 179 -2.86 -7.88 -19.34
C GLY A 179 -4.28 -8.49 -19.27
N THR A 180 -4.44 -9.80 -19.45
CA THR A 180 -5.73 -10.49 -19.42
C THR A 180 -5.89 -11.25 -18.10
N LEU A 181 -7.05 -11.09 -17.43
CA LEU A 181 -7.36 -11.83 -16.22
C LEU A 181 -7.69 -13.28 -16.55
N SER A 182 -6.99 -14.22 -15.91
CA SER A 182 -7.33 -15.64 -16.00
C SER A 182 -8.68 -15.91 -15.33
N SER A 183 -9.47 -16.81 -15.89
CA SER A 183 -10.74 -17.26 -15.33
C SER A 183 -10.57 -18.16 -14.10
N SER A 184 -9.37 -18.69 -13.88
CA SER A 184 -9.07 -19.62 -12.79
C SER A 184 -8.76 -18.85 -11.50
N THR A 185 -9.33 -19.33 -10.39
CA THR A 185 -8.95 -18.89 -9.05
C THR A 185 -8.00 -19.88 -8.43
N TRP A 186 -6.95 -19.39 -7.82
CA TRP A 186 -5.92 -20.17 -7.15
C TRP A 186 -5.96 -19.93 -5.64
N TYR A 187 -5.56 -20.92 -4.87
CA TYR A 187 -5.47 -20.84 -3.41
C TYR A 187 -4.06 -21.15 -2.96
N VAL A 188 -3.53 -20.34 -2.07
CA VAL A 188 -2.19 -20.53 -1.49
C VAL A 188 -2.26 -21.63 -0.44
N ILE A 189 -1.51 -22.73 -0.62
CA ILE A 189 -1.46 -23.83 0.35
C ILE A 189 -0.30 -23.67 1.31
N ALA A 190 0.88 -23.31 0.78
CA ALA A 190 2.09 -23.12 1.54
C ALA A 190 2.90 -21.95 0.99
N ILE A 191 3.68 -21.32 1.87
CA ILE A 191 4.51 -20.17 1.55
C ILE A 191 5.87 -20.41 2.16
N ASP A 192 6.90 -20.39 1.34
CA ASP A 192 8.28 -20.25 1.79
C ASP A 192 8.68 -18.78 1.63
N ARG A 193 8.80 -18.07 2.75
CA ARG A 193 9.05 -16.63 2.74
C ARG A 193 10.51 -16.29 2.44
N ASP A 194 11.43 -17.20 2.74
CA ASP A 194 12.87 -16.98 2.53
C ASP A 194 13.23 -17.09 1.05
N SER A 195 12.67 -18.08 0.36
CA SER A 195 12.89 -18.29 -1.07
C SER A 195 11.85 -17.59 -1.97
N GLY A 196 10.75 -17.06 -1.40
CA GLY A 196 9.66 -16.45 -2.15
C GLY A 196 8.85 -17.46 -2.96
N VAL A 197 8.75 -18.72 -2.50
CA VAL A 197 8.02 -19.78 -3.20
C VAL A 197 6.61 -19.92 -2.64
N LEU A 198 5.61 -19.89 -3.53
CA LEU A 198 4.21 -20.18 -3.22
C LEU A 198 3.82 -21.52 -3.79
N THR A 199 3.16 -22.36 -2.99
CA THR A 199 2.52 -23.60 -3.47
C THR A 199 1.03 -23.35 -3.64
N LEU A 200 0.51 -23.65 -4.83
CA LEU A 200 -0.86 -23.30 -5.24
C LEU A 200 -1.74 -24.53 -5.45
N SER A 201 -3.03 -24.34 -5.18
CA SER A 201 -4.12 -25.27 -5.51
C SER A 201 -5.21 -24.56 -6.29
N ASN A 202 -5.98 -25.29 -7.08
CA ASN A 202 -7.18 -24.78 -7.74
C ASN A 202 -8.45 -24.91 -6.86
N THR A 203 -8.32 -25.49 -5.68
CA THR A 203 -9.43 -25.65 -4.72
C THR A 203 -8.98 -25.28 -3.32
N LEU A 204 -9.86 -24.65 -2.55
CA LEU A 204 -9.59 -24.27 -1.15
C LEU A 204 -9.35 -25.54 -0.31
N GLY A 205 -8.21 -25.58 0.39
CA GLY A 205 -7.80 -26.74 1.19
C GLY A 205 -7.42 -27.98 0.38
N GLY A 206 -7.34 -27.87 -0.97
CA GLY A 206 -6.95 -28.94 -1.86
C GLY A 206 -5.44 -29.23 -1.87
N ALA A 207 -5.06 -30.29 -2.60
CA ALA A 207 -3.66 -30.60 -2.84
C ALA A 207 -3.05 -29.67 -3.90
N ALA A 208 -1.72 -29.56 -3.91
CA ALA A 208 -0.98 -28.84 -4.94
C ALA A 208 -1.31 -29.36 -6.35
N VAL A 209 -1.57 -28.46 -7.28
CA VAL A 209 -1.93 -28.79 -8.67
C VAL A 209 -0.75 -28.52 -9.59
N GLN A 210 -0.46 -29.47 -10.48
CA GLN A 210 0.58 -29.29 -11.48
C GLN A 210 0.20 -28.14 -12.43
N LEU A 211 1.10 -27.18 -12.60
CA LEU A 211 0.93 -26.06 -13.49
C LEU A 211 1.27 -26.50 -14.92
N THR A 212 0.24 -26.83 -15.68
CA THR A 212 0.34 -27.31 -17.08
C THR A 212 -0.32 -26.31 -18.01
N SER A 213 -0.33 -26.61 -19.32
CA SER A 213 -1.01 -25.79 -20.32
C SER A 213 -2.50 -25.51 -20.03
N THR A 214 -3.18 -26.37 -19.26
CA THR A 214 -4.58 -26.18 -18.84
C THR A 214 -4.68 -25.20 -17.67
N TYR A 215 -3.63 -25.10 -16.86
CA TYR A 215 -3.53 -24.24 -15.68
C TYR A 215 -2.28 -23.37 -15.79
N ALA A 216 -2.18 -22.65 -16.91
CA ALA A 216 -0.97 -21.90 -17.24
C ALA A 216 -0.82 -20.69 -16.31
N ILE A 217 0.26 -20.74 -15.52
CA ILE A 217 0.89 -19.57 -14.91
C ILE A 217 2.30 -19.54 -15.53
N SER A 218 2.73 -18.36 -15.95
CA SER A 218 4.01 -18.19 -16.64
C SER A 218 4.87 -17.15 -15.91
N SER A 219 6.17 -17.18 -16.17
CA SER A 219 7.06 -16.08 -15.74
C SER A 219 6.58 -14.76 -16.36
N GLY A 220 6.55 -13.71 -15.55
CA GLY A 220 6.03 -12.40 -15.92
C GLY A 220 4.55 -12.19 -15.65
N ASP A 221 3.81 -13.22 -15.26
CA ASP A 221 2.41 -13.07 -14.86
C ASP A 221 2.29 -12.38 -13.50
N SER A 222 1.24 -11.55 -13.35
CA SER A 222 0.95 -10.87 -12.09
C SER A 222 -0.03 -11.66 -11.24
N LEU A 223 0.28 -11.81 -9.96
CA LEU A 223 -0.58 -12.42 -8.95
C LEU A 223 -1.36 -11.34 -8.20
N LEU A 224 -2.67 -11.47 -8.12
CA LEU A 224 -3.58 -10.55 -7.45
C LEU A 224 -4.43 -11.28 -6.42
N ALA A 225 -4.88 -10.58 -5.37
CA ALA A 225 -5.97 -11.12 -4.56
C ALA A 225 -7.24 -11.25 -5.41
N ALA A 226 -8.00 -12.32 -5.20
CA ALA A 226 -9.20 -12.55 -6.01
C ALA A 226 -10.19 -11.38 -5.91
N GLY A 227 -10.64 -10.89 -7.07
CA GLY A 227 -11.60 -9.79 -7.19
C GLY A 227 -11.03 -8.39 -6.97
N THR A 228 -9.71 -8.20 -6.92
CA THR A 228 -9.12 -6.87 -6.63
C THR A 228 -8.58 -6.14 -7.86
N ARG A 229 -8.66 -6.73 -9.05
CA ARG A 229 -8.09 -6.15 -10.27
C ARG A 229 -8.65 -4.75 -10.57
N ASN A 230 -7.77 -3.74 -10.65
CA ASN A 230 -8.11 -2.34 -10.91
C ASN A 230 -9.15 -1.74 -9.94
N LEU A 231 -9.32 -2.35 -8.77
CA LEU A 231 -10.26 -1.93 -7.73
C LEU A 231 -9.54 -1.54 -6.44
N GLN A 232 -8.23 -1.34 -6.51
CA GLN A 232 -7.41 -0.91 -5.38
C GLN A 232 -7.18 0.60 -5.40
N ILE A 233 -6.69 1.12 -4.27
CA ILE A 233 -6.32 2.53 -4.16
C ILE A 233 -5.09 2.82 -5.04
N PHE A 234 -5.09 3.97 -5.69
CA PHE A 234 -3.91 4.47 -6.38
C PHE A 234 -2.91 5.03 -5.37
N GLY A 235 -1.86 4.28 -5.12
CA GLY A 235 -0.77 4.66 -4.23
C GLY A 235 0.32 5.50 -4.91
N LEU A 236 1.47 5.61 -4.24
CA LEU A 236 2.60 6.41 -4.69
C LEU A 236 3.06 6.12 -6.13
N PRO A 237 3.20 4.85 -6.59
CA PRO A 237 3.64 4.58 -7.97
C PRO A 237 2.67 5.09 -9.04
N ALA A 238 1.37 5.16 -8.76
CA ALA A 238 0.40 5.74 -9.67
C ALA A 238 0.53 7.27 -9.77
N TRP A 239 0.90 7.93 -8.68
CA TRP A 239 1.12 9.38 -8.63
C TRP A 239 2.51 9.79 -9.11
N LEU A 240 3.56 9.03 -8.73
CA LEU A 240 4.96 9.29 -9.05
C LEU A 240 5.40 8.46 -10.25
N THR A 241 5.17 8.95 -11.46
CA THR A 241 5.51 8.21 -12.68
C THR A 241 6.95 8.48 -13.13
N GLU A 242 7.65 7.44 -13.57
CA GLU A 242 9.02 7.56 -14.13
C GLU A 242 9.03 8.34 -15.43
N THR A 243 8.08 8.08 -16.29
CA THR A 243 7.97 8.67 -17.62
C THR A 243 6.77 9.61 -17.72
N SER A 244 6.80 10.50 -18.69
CA SER A 244 5.65 11.33 -19.03
C SER A 244 4.56 10.47 -19.65
N VAL A 245 3.37 10.48 -19.05
CA VAL A 245 2.22 9.69 -19.51
C VAL A 245 1.14 10.62 -20.03
N SER A 246 0.76 10.44 -21.29
CA SER A 246 -0.31 11.22 -21.94
C SER A 246 -1.71 10.72 -21.58
N THR A 247 -1.84 9.48 -21.10
CA THR A 247 -3.12 8.95 -20.65
C THR A 247 -3.64 9.76 -19.46
N PRO A 248 -4.89 10.25 -19.52
CA PRO A 248 -5.44 11.02 -18.41
C PRO A 248 -5.49 10.22 -17.11
N PHE A 249 -5.00 10.83 -16.03
CA PHE A 249 -5.07 10.30 -14.69
C PHE A 249 -6.03 11.15 -13.87
N TYR A 250 -7.10 10.56 -13.38
CA TYR A 250 -8.19 11.30 -12.74
C TYR A 250 -8.70 12.52 -13.56
N GLY A 251 -8.70 12.39 -14.89
CA GLY A 251 -9.15 13.42 -15.82
C GLY A 251 -8.08 14.41 -16.29
N VAL A 252 -6.88 14.39 -15.72
CA VAL A 252 -5.79 15.33 -16.05
C VAL A 252 -4.70 14.67 -16.89
N ASN A 253 -4.33 15.30 -18.00
CA ASN A 253 -3.18 14.90 -18.80
C ASN A 253 -1.88 15.40 -18.17
N ARG A 254 -1.13 14.48 -17.53
CA ARG A 254 0.10 14.79 -16.80
C ARG A 254 1.32 15.08 -17.68
N SER A 255 1.23 14.82 -19.00
CA SER A 255 2.31 15.18 -19.94
C SER A 255 2.51 16.69 -20.14
N LYS A 256 1.51 17.51 -19.78
CA LYS A 256 1.61 18.98 -19.84
C LYS A 256 2.71 19.54 -18.93
N ASP A 257 2.83 19.03 -17.71
CA ASP A 257 3.92 19.31 -16.78
C ASP A 257 4.12 18.13 -15.83
N LYS A 258 5.04 17.24 -16.17
CA LYS A 258 5.29 16.03 -15.39
C LYS A 258 5.66 16.33 -13.94
N VAL A 259 6.50 17.36 -13.72
CA VAL A 259 7.02 17.66 -12.38
C VAL A 259 5.93 18.15 -11.44
N ARG A 260 5.05 19.02 -11.92
CA ARG A 260 3.97 19.59 -11.10
C ARG A 260 2.77 18.66 -10.97
N LEU A 261 2.50 17.82 -12.00
CA LEU A 261 1.28 17.01 -12.07
C LEU A 261 1.49 15.56 -11.63
N SER A 262 2.72 15.04 -11.58
CA SER A 262 3.01 13.66 -11.15
C SER A 262 4.13 13.53 -10.14
N GLY A 263 4.63 14.64 -9.58
CA GLY A 263 5.75 14.62 -8.65
C GLY A 263 7.10 14.36 -9.32
N LEU A 264 8.13 14.30 -8.50
CA LEU A 264 9.52 14.12 -8.95
C LEU A 264 9.94 12.67 -8.82
N TYR A 265 10.40 12.11 -9.92
CA TYR A 265 11.10 10.85 -9.95
C TYR A 265 12.60 11.09 -10.09
N PHE A 266 13.39 10.42 -9.28
CA PHE A 266 14.85 10.43 -9.32
C PHE A 266 15.35 8.99 -9.34
N ASP A 267 16.07 8.61 -10.40
CA ASP A 267 16.71 7.32 -10.50
C ASP A 267 18.06 7.34 -9.79
N GLY A 268 18.16 6.62 -8.70
CA GLY A 268 19.36 6.44 -7.89
C GLY A 268 19.96 5.03 -7.98
N SER A 269 19.48 4.17 -8.90
CA SER A 269 19.85 2.76 -8.97
C SER A 269 21.37 2.51 -9.15
N SER A 270 22.09 3.44 -9.74
CA SER A 270 23.55 3.37 -9.94
C SER A 270 24.38 4.05 -8.83
N LEU A 271 23.74 4.62 -7.82
CA LEU A 271 24.38 5.39 -6.75
C LEU A 271 24.38 4.62 -5.43
N SER A 272 25.26 5.02 -4.49
CA SER A 272 25.13 4.59 -3.10
C SER A 272 23.81 5.11 -2.50
N VAL A 273 23.27 4.44 -1.47
CA VAL A 273 22.03 4.88 -0.82
C VAL A 273 22.14 6.32 -0.33
N LYS A 274 23.26 6.69 0.25
CA LYS A 274 23.55 8.06 0.70
C LYS A 274 23.53 9.06 -0.46
N ASP A 275 24.22 8.77 -1.57
CA ASP A 275 24.30 9.66 -2.72
C ASP A 275 22.95 9.77 -3.44
N ALA A 276 22.20 8.67 -3.51
CA ALA A 276 20.84 8.65 -4.04
C ALA A 276 19.89 9.56 -3.24
N VAL A 277 19.94 9.49 -1.91
CA VAL A 277 19.15 10.35 -1.01
C VAL A 277 19.54 11.82 -1.18
N VAL A 278 20.83 12.14 -1.17
CA VAL A 278 21.32 13.52 -1.39
C VAL A 278 20.89 14.03 -2.78
N GLY A 279 21.05 13.22 -3.82
CA GLY A 279 20.65 13.52 -5.19
C GLY A 279 19.14 13.80 -5.31
N ALA A 280 18.30 12.97 -4.69
CA ALA A 280 16.86 13.15 -4.66
C ALA A 280 16.45 14.44 -3.93
N ILE A 281 17.06 14.74 -2.78
CA ILE A 281 16.81 15.98 -2.03
C ILE A 281 17.23 17.20 -2.85
N ASN A 282 18.39 17.17 -3.51
CA ASN A 282 18.86 18.25 -4.36
C ASN A 282 17.92 18.47 -5.55
N ARG A 283 17.44 17.41 -6.18
CA ARG A 283 16.47 17.48 -7.27
C ARG A 283 15.17 18.11 -6.81
N LEU A 284 14.65 17.67 -5.66
CA LEU A 284 13.43 18.22 -5.06
C LEU A 284 13.61 19.70 -4.67
N ALA A 285 14.77 20.04 -4.10
CA ALA A 285 15.11 21.40 -3.68
C ALA A 285 15.14 22.38 -4.85
N ARG A 286 15.62 21.94 -6.02
CA ARG A 286 15.67 22.74 -7.25
C ARG A 286 14.27 23.14 -7.71
N GLU A 287 13.29 22.27 -7.57
CA GLU A 287 11.89 22.54 -7.91
C GLU A 287 11.11 23.24 -6.78
N GLY A 288 11.81 23.71 -5.74
CA GLY A 288 11.19 24.45 -4.64
C GLY A 288 10.65 23.58 -3.50
N GLY A 289 10.70 22.24 -3.63
CA GLY A 289 10.22 21.33 -2.60
C GLY A 289 11.08 21.36 -1.33
N LYS A 290 10.46 21.02 -0.20
CA LYS A 290 11.12 20.83 1.10
C LYS A 290 10.68 19.47 1.65
N PRO A 291 11.55 18.43 1.60
CA PRO A 291 11.22 17.15 2.18
C PRO A 291 11.16 17.26 3.70
N SER A 292 10.23 16.54 4.32
CA SER A 292 10.10 16.43 5.77
C SER A 292 10.44 15.03 6.26
N HIS A 293 10.10 14.00 5.47
CA HIS A 293 10.28 12.61 5.81
C HIS A 293 10.86 11.83 4.63
N ILE A 294 11.67 10.83 4.93
CA ILE A 294 12.17 9.83 4.00
C ILE A 294 11.70 8.49 4.52
N PHE A 295 11.07 7.71 3.65
CA PHE A 295 10.66 6.35 3.94
C PHE A 295 11.48 5.40 3.08
N MET A 296 12.05 4.38 3.70
CA MET A 296 12.86 3.38 3.02
C MET A 296 12.66 1.99 3.64
N ASP A 297 13.06 0.96 2.91
CA ASP A 297 13.12 -0.41 3.43
C ASP A 297 14.21 -0.58 4.49
N PHE A 298 14.18 -1.69 5.23
CA PHE A 298 15.12 -1.95 6.31
C PHE A 298 16.57 -2.05 5.85
N GLU A 299 16.80 -2.63 4.67
CA GLU A 299 18.14 -2.80 4.13
C GLU A 299 18.77 -1.46 3.79
N SER A 300 18.08 -0.63 3.00
CA SER A 300 18.50 0.73 2.66
C SER A 300 18.66 1.63 3.88
N TYR A 301 17.76 1.47 4.89
CA TYR A 301 17.88 2.18 6.17
C TYR A 301 19.17 1.84 6.91
N THR A 302 19.50 0.55 6.97
CA THR A 302 20.71 0.07 7.64
C THR A 302 21.96 0.54 6.88
N GLN A 303 21.97 0.46 5.56
CA GLN A 303 23.07 0.95 4.73
C GLN A 303 23.29 2.45 4.91
N LEU A 304 22.20 3.24 4.88
CA LEU A 304 22.30 4.68 5.10
C LEU A 304 22.83 5.02 6.51
N ALA A 305 22.35 4.31 7.54
CA ALA A 305 22.83 4.49 8.90
C ALA A 305 24.32 4.14 9.05
N GLN A 306 24.78 3.09 8.37
CA GLN A 306 26.21 2.71 8.35
C GLN A 306 27.05 3.74 7.59
N ASP A 307 26.58 4.25 6.45
CA ASP A 307 27.29 5.27 5.67
C ASP A 307 27.42 6.62 6.40
N LEU A 308 26.46 6.93 7.26
CA LEU A 308 26.47 8.15 8.08
C LEU A 308 27.28 8.01 9.38
N GLN A 309 27.51 6.79 9.85
CA GLN A 309 28.31 6.45 11.04
C GLN A 309 27.94 7.28 12.30
N SER A 310 28.91 7.97 12.89
CA SER A 310 28.74 8.76 14.12
C SER A 310 27.90 10.03 13.96
N ASN A 311 27.50 10.39 12.76
CA ASN A 311 26.69 11.58 12.48
C ASN A 311 25.17 11.33 12.55
N VAL A 312 24.76 10.17 13.05
CA VAL A 312 23.33 9.81 13.19
C VAL A 312 22.80 10.24 14.54
N ILE A 313 21.71 11.00 14.53
CA ILE A 313 20.94 11.34 15.73
C ILE A 313 19.62 10.57 15.69
N TYR A 314 19.47 9.59 16.55
CA TYR A 314 18.22 8.83 16.68
C TYR A 314 17.14 9.67 17.37
N VAL A 315 15.93 9.60 16.85
CA VAL A 315 14.78 10.35 17.35
C VAL A 315 13.55 9.47 17.33
N ASP A 316 12.79 9.52 18.41
CA ASP A 316 11.45 8.91 18.44
C ASP A 316 10.41 9.92 17.92
N LEU A 317 9.61 9.47 16.97
CA LEU A 317 8.52 10.25 16.39
C LEU A 317 7.19 9.78 16.97
N GLU A 318 6.44 10.68 17.59
CA GLU A 318 5.06 10.40 18.02
C GLU A 318 4.09 10.61 16.84
N ALA A 319 3.28 9.58 16.58
CA ALA A 319 2.18 9.63 15.61
C ALA A 319 0.82 9.77 16.32
N PRO A 320 -0.26 10.11 15.60
CA PRO A 320 -1.60 10.09 16.16
C PRO A 320 -1.92 8.75 16.84
N GLY A 321 -2.43 8.77 18.07
CA GLY A 321 -2.70 7.59 18.87
C GLY A 321 -1.60 7.20 19.86
N LYS A 322 -0.63 8.08 20.11
CA LYS A 322 0.54 7.84 21.00
C LYS A 322 1.46 6.69 20.55
N ILE A 323 1.47 6.37 19.26
CA ILE A 323 2.39 5.40 18.67
C ILE A 323 3.70 6.12 18.37
N SER A 324 4.83 5.56 18.87
CA SER A 324 6.17 6.08 18.62
C SER A 324 6.88 5.25 17.57
N PHE A 325 7.54 5.93 16.62
CA PHE A 325 8.38 5.30 15.59
C PHE A 325 9.82 5.76 15.76
N SER A 326 10.75 4.82 15.81
CA SER A 326 12.17 5.13 15.84
C SER A 326 12.69 5.51 14.47
N GLY A 327 13.40 6.62 14.38
CA GLY A 327 14.01 7.11 13.16
C GLY A 327 15.32 7.85 13.46
N PHE A 328 15.98 8.34 12.43
CA PHE A 328 17.11 9.25 12.61
C PHE A 328 16.95 10.50 11.74
N ARG A 329 17.62 11.56 12.14
CA ARG A 329 17.63 12.83 11.42
C ARG A 329 18.78 12.87 10.43
N PHE A 330 18.46 13.23 9.21
CA PHE A 330 19.42 13.48 8.14
C PHE A 330 19.43 14.97 7.83
N GLN A 331 20.62 15.58 7.83
CA GLN A 331 20.76 17.00 7.49
C GLN A 331 20.86 17.15 5.98
N GLY A 332 19.80 17.62 5.36
CA GLY A 332 19.75 17.91 3.93
C GLY A 332 20.02 19.38 3.60
N PRO A 333 20.14 19.74 2.31
CA PRO A 333 20.41 21.10 1.85
C PRO A 333 19.36 22.14 2.24
N LYS A 334 18.13 21.73 2.51
CA LYS A 334 17.00 22.60 2.93
C LYS A 334 16.54 22.35 4.37
N GLY A 335 17.35 21.72 5.20
CA GLY A 335 17.07 21.48 6.60
C GLY A 335 17.07 19.99 6.97
N GLU A 336 16.61 19.72 8.18
CA GLU A 336 16.52 18.37 8.72
C GLU A 336 15.40 17.57 8.05
N VAL A 337 15.68 16.31 7.73
CA VAL A 337 14.73 15.35 7.21
C VAL A 337 14.74 14.12 8.11
N LEU A 338 13.56 13.64 8.50
CA LEU A 338 13.42 12.45 9.31
C LEU A 338 13.41 11.21 8.43
N VAL A 339 14.27 10.25 8.73
CA VAL A 339 14.36 8.97 8.03
C VAL A 339 13.68 7.89 8.85
N LEU A 340 12.73 7.18 8.24
CA LEU A 340 11.93 6.12 8.85
C LEU A 340 12.02 4.85 8.01
N SER A 341 12.12 3.70 8.67
CA SER A 341 12.05 2.41 8.01
C SER A 341 10.61 1.90 7.90
N LEU A 342 10.31 1.15 6.84
CA LEU A 342 9.00 0.58 6.58
C LEU A 342 9.10 -0.92 6.29
N ILE A 343 8.14 -1.69 6.82
CA ILE A 343 8.08 -3.15 6.64
C ILE A 343 7.54 -3.54 5.25
N HIS A 344 6.78 -2.68 4.59
CA HIS A 344 5.98 -3.03 3.41
C HIS A 344 6.30 -2.20 2.16
N ILE A 345 7.52 -1.75 2.03
CA ILE A 345 7.98 -1.10 0.79
C ILE A 345 8.47 -2.13 -0.21
#